data_40f3c180acf6ad0f2115047fb8a76e02
#
_entry.id   40f3c180acf6ad0f2115047fb8a76e02
#
_cell.length_a   1.000
_cell.length_b   1.000
_cell.length_c   1.000
_cell.angle_alpha   90.00
_cell.angle_beta   90.00
_cell.angle_gamma   90.00
#
_symmetry.space_group_name_H-M   'P 1'
#
loop_
_entity.id
_entity.type
_entity.pdbx_description
1 polymer ?
#
loop_
_entity_poly.entity_id
_entity_poly.type
_entity_poly.pdbx_seq_one_letter_code
_entity_poly.pdbx_strand_id
1 'polypeptide(L)'
;MGKINNLKINTSNSARNIYLKNISLGNILGPMTGYASIDKPWLKYYSDDAIKSEIPDNYSMYEYIFEKNKDNLNRIAINYYGNKFTYNELFEKINEYASKFKSLGIKKDDIVSICMPTTPETIYSIYALNKLGVVCDMLDPRSNASQIEYYLSENKSKLLLLCDNYYVGMKDVLDKMNLDNVVLLPVSPSAPLKLKLLLGLKSLKDNKNRVISNNVIGWKEFDKLDKNLKTSVEKNSKDLALIVHSSGTTNLPKGIVLSNKNVNSIAFQYSQTSLNVKPEDKFLSVIPAFASFGVVASINLPFSLSMENIILPLVNADIFVKSVEKYKPNFTLTIPANMNNLMKKCKLKDLSFFNGPGCGGYSLDSHKEKEINDYLKEHNSPSPMLMGWGMSELSSTASLEIPECSKLLSSGIPLVKNIISIFDPKTCEELRYFEEGEICVSGPSIMVEKLKIALS
;
A
#
# COMPACT_ATOMS: atom_id res chain seq x y z
N MET A 1 2.35 -24.65 -21.56
CA MET A 1 1.18 -24.57 -20.68
C MET A 1 1.67 -24.10 -19.33
N GLY A 2 1.56 -22.78 -19.06
CA GLY A 2 1.99 -22.20 -17.79
C GLY A 2 1.04 -22.61 -16.69
N LYS A 3 1.58 -23.05 -15.55
CA LYS A 3 0.78 -23.31 -14.34
C LYS A 3 0.15 -22.00 -13.90
N ILE A 4 -1.17 -21.92 -13.95
CA ILE A 4 -1.94 -20.84 -13.36
C ILE A 4 -1.72 -20.95 -11.85
N ASN A 5 -1.00 -20.00 -11.27
CA ASN A 5 -0.88 -19.88 -9.82
C ASN A 5 -2.22 -19.37 -9.28
N ASN A 6 -3.11 -20.29 -8.92
CA ASN A 6 -4.38 -19.97 -8.29
C ASN A 6 -4.17 -19.85 -6.78
N LEU A 7 -4.44 -18.68 -6.24
CA LEU A 7 -4.45 -18.46 -4.79
C LEU A 7 -5.83 -18.82 -4.26
N LYS A 8 -5.93 -19.85 -3.41
CA LYS A 8 -7.16 -20.25 -2.72
C LYS A 8 -7.26 -19.57 -1.37
N ILE A 9 -8.39 -18.93 -1.11
CA ILE A 9 -8.63 -18.15 0.11
C ILE A 9 -9.87 -18.69 0.81
N ASN A 10 -9.69 -19.19 2.04
CA ASN A 10 -10.80 -19.62 2.88
C ASN A 10 -11.44 -18.42 3.58
N THR A 11 -12.72 -18.17 3.33
CA THR A 11 -13.52 -17.15 4.03
C THR A 11 -14.64 -17.82 4.83
N SER A 12 -14.77 -17.49 6.13
CA SER A 12 -15.87 -17.96 6.99
C SER A 12 -17.20 -17.28 6.62
N ASN A 13 -18.26 -18.06 6.36
CA ASN A 13 -19.34 -17.73 5.42
C ASN A 13 -20.72 -17.39 5.99
N SER A 14 -20.92 -17.08 7.25
CA SER A 14 -22.30 -17.02 7.77
C SER A 14 -23.13 -15.78 7.38
N ALA A 15 -22.52 -14.67 6.99
CA ALA A 15 -23.26 -13.44 6.68
C ALA A 15 -23.53 -13.20 5.16
N ARG A 16 -22.83 -13.90 4.27
CA ARG A 16 -22.91 -13.69 2.80
C ARG A 16 -24.10 -14.39 2.14
N ASN A 17 -24.59 -15.48 2.71
CA ASN A 17 -25.54 -16.39 2.06
C ASN A 17 -26.94 -15.82 1.80
N ILE A 18 -27.39 -14.86 2.58
CA ILE A 18 -28.74 -14.29 2.44
C ILE A 18 -28.80 -13.30 1.26
N TYR A 19 -27.70 -12.68 0.91
CA TYR A 19 -27.66 -11.56 -0.05
C TYR A 19 -27.58 -12.00 -1.52
N LEU A 20 -26.86 -13.09 -1.80
CA LEU A 20 -26.66 -13.59 -3.16
C LEU A 20 -27.94 -14.12 -3.81
N LYS A 21 -28.93 -14.55 -3.01
CA LYS A 21 -30.23 -15.06 -3.51
C LYS A 21 -31.10 -13.99 -4.21
N ASN A 22 -30.82 -12.72 -4.03
CA ASN A 22 -31.67 -11.61 -4.52
C ASN A 22 -31.06 -10.81 -5.68
N ILE A 23 -29.96 -11.27 -6.28
CA ILE A 23 -29.34 -10.56 -7.41
C ILE A 23 -30.07 -10.91 -8.70
N SER A 24 -30.88 -9.99 -9.19
CA SER A 24 -31.34 -9.99 -10.57
C SER A 24 -30.16 -9.59 -11.47
N LEU A 25 -29.66 -10.54 -12.26
CA LEU A 25 -28.60 -10.31 -13.28
C LEU A 25 -29.21 -9.69 -14.55
N GLY A 26 -29.90 -8.56 -14.39
CA GLY A 26 -30.47 -7.83 -15.53
C GLY A 26 -29.40 -7.34 -16.51
N ASN A 27 -29.54 -7.68 -17.78
CA ASN A 27 -28.81 -7.17 -18.96
C ASN A 27 -27.32 -7.54 -19.07
N ILE A 28 -27.01 -8.84 -19.03
CA ILE A 28 -25.70 -9.35 -19.47
C ILE A 28 -25.79 -9.77 -20.94
N LEU A 29 -24.79 -9.39 -21.74
CA LEU A 29 -24.73 -9.68 -23.17
C LEU A 29 -24.54 -11.17 -23.43
N GLY A 30 -25.57 -11.83 -23.96
CA GLY A 30 -25.54 -13.24 -24.41
C GLY A 30 -25.98 -14.27 -23.37
N PRO A 31 -26.08 -15.53 -23.75
CA PRO A 31 -26.43 -16.62 -22.83
C PRO A 31 -25.26 -16.85 -21.85
N MET A 32 -25.52 -16.68 -20.55
CA MET A 32 -24.54 -16.92 -19.50
C MET A 32 -24.27 -18.40 -19.32
N THR A 33 -23.00 -18.74 -19.17
CA THR A 33 -22.57 -20.11 -18.85
C THR A 33 -22.81 -20.48 -17.39
N GLY A 34 -22.89 -19.48 -16.53
CA GLY A 34 -23.01 -19.61 -15.08
C GLY A 34 -21.66 -19.59 -14.37
N TYR A 35 -20.54 -19.45 -15.07
CA TYR A 35 -19.19 -19.45 -14.53
C TYR A 35 -18.55 -18.06 -14.64
N ALA A 36 -18.09 -17.53 -13.51
CA ALA A 36 -17.55 -16.17 -13.44
C ALA A 36 -16.30 -15.97 -14.30
N SER A 37 -15.42 -16.97 -14.39
CA SER A 37 -14.20 -16.90 -15.20
C SER A 37 -14.45 -16.80 -16.70
N ILE A 38 -15.58 -17.31 -17.17
CA ILE A 38 -15.99 -17.32 -18.57
C ILE A 38 -16.78 -16.06 -18.88
N ASP A 39 -17.83 -15.81 -18.13
CA ASP A 39 -18.81 -14.75 -18.41
C ASP A 39 -18.28 -13.36 -18.10
N LYS A 40 -17.41 -13.21 -17.09
CA LYS A 40 -16.80 -11.95 -16.64
C LYS A 40 -17.79 -10.78 -16.57
N PRO A 41 -18.90 -10.92 -15.84
CA PRO A 41 -20.03 -9.97 -15.89
C PRO A 41 -19.68 -8.55 -15.43
N TRP A 42 -18.57 -8.38 -14.74
CA TRP A 42 -18.05 -7.09 -14.30
C TRP A 42 -17.46 -6.25 -15.44
N LEU A 43 -17.06 -6.86 -16.57
CA LEU A 43 -16.43 -6.13 -17.68
C LEU A 43 -17.35 -5.06 -18.29
N LYS A 44 -18.67 -5.18 -18.15
CA LYS A 44 -19.62 -4.14 -18.59
C LYS A 44 -19.46 -2.77 -17.91
N TYR A 45 -18.75 -2.72 -16.78
CA TYR A 45 -18.45 -1.48 -16.06
C TYR A 45 -17.11 -0.86 -16.45
N TYR A 46 -16.38 -1.47 -17.38
CA TYR A 46 -15.13 -0.98 -17.93
C TYR A 46 -15.31 -0.55 -19.39
N SER A 47 -14.60 0.49 -19.82
CA SER A 47 -14.55 0.87 -21.22
C SER A 47 -13.83 -0.20 -22.05
N ASP A 48 -14.12 -0.25 -23.36
CA ASP A 48 -13.42 -1.12 -24.29
C ASP A 48 -11.91 -0.89 -24.28
N ASP A 49 -11.47 0.36 -24.13
CA ASP A 49 -10.06 0.71 -24.05
C ASP A 49 -9.43 0.16 -22.76
N ALA A 50 -10.11 0.22 -21.62
CA ALA A 50 -9.65 -0.36 -20.37
C ALA A 50 -9.52 -1.89 -20.48
N ILE A 51 -10.48 -2.54 -21.16
CA ILE A 51 -10.46 -4.00 -21.37
C ILE A 51 -9.31 -4.42 -22.30
N LYS A 52 -9.02 -3.63 -23.36
CA LYS A 52 -7.98 -3.93 -24.35
C LYS A 52 -6.58 -3.48 -23.93
N SER A 53 -6.47 -2.44 -23.08
CA SER A 53 -5.19 -1.89 -22.64
C SER A 53 -4.31 -2.95 -21.96
N GLU A 54 -3.01 -2.86 -22.18
CA GLU A 54 -2.03 -3.76 -21.57
C GLU A 54 -1.42 -3.14 -20.31
N ILE A 55 -1.06 -4.00 -19.36
CA ILE A 55 -0.38 -3.55 -18.15
C ILE A 55 1.05 -3.18 -18.53
N PRO A 56 1.52 -1.98 -18.17
CA PRO A 56 2.90 -1.59 -18.41
C PRO A 56 3.86 -2.56 -17.72
N ASP A 57 4.67 -3.29 -18.49
CA ASP A 57 5.56 -4.31 -17.94
C ASP A 57 7.06 -4.03 -18.21
N ASN A 58 7.39 -2.77 -18.50
CA ASN A 58 8.76 -2.32 -18.79
C ASN A 58 9.38 -1.45 -17.67
N TYR A 59 8.67 -1.24 -16.55
CA TYR A 59 9.05 -0.27 -15.54
C TYR A 59 9.24 -0.91 -14.15
N SER A 60 10.29 -0.50 -13.43
CA SER A 60 10.33 -0.62 -11.97
C SER A 60 9.28 0.31 -11.32
N MET A 61 9.04 0.18 -10.02
CA MET A 61 8.16 1.11 -9.28
C MET A 61 8.63 2.57 -9.44
N TYR A 62 9.94 2.81 -9.29
CA TYR A 62 10.53 4.14 -9.46
C TYR A 62 10.32 4.69 -10.87
N GLU A 63 10.64 3.90 -11.90
CA GLU A 63 10.49 4.34 -13.29
C GLU A 63 9.04 4.59 -13.65
N TYR A 64 8.10 3.80 -13.13
CA TYR A 64 6.68 3.99 -13.38
C TYR A 64 6.18 5.33 -12.85
N ILE A 65 6.48 5.68 -11.60
CA ILE A 65 6.07 6.98 -11.05
C ILE A 65 6.81 8.14 -11.73
N PHE A 66 8.07 7.95 -12.15
CA PHE A 66 8.82 8.96 -12.89
C PHE A 66 8.17 9.24 -14.26
N GLU A 67 7.90 8.20 -15.06
CA GLU A 67 7.25 8.32 -16.36
C GLU A 67 5.87 9.01 -16.28
N LYS A 68 5.10 8.75 -15.22
CA LYS A 68 3.79 9.37 -15.01
C LYS A 68 3.87 10.87 -14.65
N ASN A 69 5.01 11.35 -14.16
CA ASN A 69 5.14 12.71 -13.62
C ASN A 69 6.18 13.58 -14.31
N LYS A 70 7.04 13.03 -15.19
CA LYS A 70 8.20 13.72 -15.80
C LYS A 70 7.84 15.04 -16.51
N ASP A 71 6.63 15.14 -17.05
CA ASP A 71 6.17 16.33 -17.77
C ASP A 71 5.53 17.39 -16.86
N ASN A 72 5.38 17.09 -15.55
CA ASN A 72 4.69 17.94 -14.58
C ASN A 72 5.37 17.96 -13.21
N LEU A 73 6.69 18.12 -13.20
CA LEU A 73 7.55 18.03 -12.01
C LEU A 73 7.25 19.09 -10.93
N ASN A 74 6.60 20.19 -11.29
CA ASN A 74 6.25 21.26 -10.35
C ASN A 74 4.99 20.98 -9.51
N ARG A 75 4.22 19.93 -9.82
CA ARG A 75 3.07 19.52 -9.02
C ARG A 75 3.50 19.03 -7.65
N ILE A 76 2.65 19.21 -6.66
CA ILE A 76 2.91 18.73 -5.30
C ILE A 76 2.77 17.21 -5.28
N ALA A 77 3.83 16.52 -4.86
CA ALA A 77 3.86 15.08 -4.65
C ALA A 77 3.52 14.71 -3.21
N ILE A 78 4.16 15.36 -2.24
CA ILE A 78 4.04 15.04 -0.81
C ILE A 78 3.57 16.26 -0.04
N ASN A 79 2.62 16.03 0.88
CA ASN A 79 2.22 16.99 1.92
C ASN A 79 2.40 16.33 3.29
N TYR A 80 3.44 16.73 4.01
CA TYR A 80 3.78 16.19 5.32
C TYR A 80 3.52 17.24 6.40
N TYR A 81 2.40 17.10 7.10
CA TYR A 81 1.93 18.07 8.10
C TYR A 81 1.77 19.52 7.58
N GLY A 82 1.60 19.71 6.28
CA GLY A 82 1.50 21.01 5.63
C GLY A 82 2.80 21.48 4.97
N ASN A 83 3.94 20.81 5.23
CA ASN A 83 5.15 21.01 4.42
C ASN A 83 5.00 20.24 3.11
N LYS A 84 5.12 20.95 1.99
CA LYS A 84 4.83 20.43 0.66
C LYS A 84 6.11 20.26 -0.14
N PHE A 85 6.21 19.14 -0.85
CA PHE A 85 7.30 18.81 -1.74
C PHE A 85 6.76 18.51 -3.13
N THR A 86 7.37 19.08 -4.15
CA THR A 86 7.04 18.83 -5.55
C THR A 86 7.52 17.44 -6.01
N TYR A 87 7.06 16.99 -7.18
CA TYR A 87 7.61 15.78 -7.81
C TYR A 87 9.09 15.94 -8.15
N ASN A 88 9.53 17.15 -8.53
CA ASN A 88 10.96 17.41 -8.73
C ASN A 88 11.76 17.14 -7.45
N GLU A 89 11.37 17.74 -6.35
CA GLU A 89 12.03 17.57 -5.05
C GLU A 89 11.95 16.09 -4.58
N LEU A 90 10.84 15.40 -4.84
CA LEU A 90 10.72 13.96 -4.58
C LEU A 90 11.79 13.17 -5.33
N PHE A 91 11.93 13.38 -6.64
CA PHE A 91 12.90 12.65 -7.47
C PHE A 91 14.35 13.05 -7.15
N GLU A 92 14.63 14.29 -6.82
CA GLU A 92 15.94 14.74 -6.33
C GLU A 92 16.32 14.00 -5.03
N LYS A 93 15.38 13.91 -4.07
CA LYS A 93 15.58 13.18 -2.81
C LYS A 93 15.76 11.69 -3.02
N ILE A 94 15.00 11.08 -3.91
CA ILE A 94 15.17 9.67 -4.28
C ILE A 94 16.59 9.44 -4.86
N ASN A 95 17.06 10.31 -5.73
CA ASN A 95 18.41 10.22 -6.30
C ASN A 95 19.50 10.37 -5.24
N GLU A 96 19.34 11.32 -4.34
CA GLU A 96 20.24 11.54 -3.21
C GLU A 96 20.33 10.30 -2.31
N TYR A 97 19.19 9.71 -1.94
CA TYR A 97 19.14 8.52 -1.09
C TYR A 97 19.71 7.29 -1.81
N ALA A 98 19.46 7.13 -3.11
CA ALA A 98 20.02 6.04 -3.89
C ALA A 98 21.57 6.13 -3.93
N SER A 99 22.13 7.33 -4.07
CA SER A 99 23.58 7.55 -3.98
C SER A 99 24.13 7.16 -2.61
N LYS A 100 23.47 7.58 -1.53
CA LYS A 100 23.85 7.24 -0.15
C LYS A 100 23.81 5.73 0.11
N PHE A 101 22.76 5.03 -0.30
CA PHE A 101 22.69 3.57 -0.17
C PHE A 101 23.77 2.87 -0.97
N LYS A 102 24.05 3.34 -2.18
CA LYS A 102 25.15 2.82 -2.99
C LYS A 102 26.50 3.01 -2.32
N SER A 103 26.75 4.17 -1.66
CA SER A 103 27.98 4.41 -0.92
C SER A 103 28.16 3.52 0.31
N LEU A 104 27.07 2.96 0.84
CA LEU A 104 27.06 1.93 1.87
C LEU A 104 27.26 0.50 1.31
N GLY A 105 27.55 0.36 0.02
CA GLY A 105 27.79 -0.95 -0.61
C GLY A 105 26.52 -1.69 -1.02
N ILE A 106 25.35 -1.07 -0.91
CA ILE A 106 24.07 -1.68 -1.32
C ILE A 106 24.00 -1.74 -2.85
N LYS A 107 23.61 -2.89 -3.38
CA LYS A 107 23.58 -3.20 -4.81
C LYS A 107 22.32 -3.96 -5.21
N LYS A 108 22.11 -4.12 -6.51
CA LYS A 108 20.99 -4.90 -7.08
C LYS A 108 20.89 -6.27 -6.42
N ASP A 109 19.66 -6.72 -6.20
CA ASP A 109 19.25 -8.01 -5.60
C ASP A 109 19.56 -8.14 -4.09
N ASP A 110 20.17 -7.13 -3.45
CA ASP A 110 20.23 -7.10 -2.00
C ASP A 110 18.84 -6.89 -1.40
N ILE A 111 18.66 -7.33 -0.15
CA ILE A 111 17.46 -7.07 0.64
C ILE A 111 17.80 -6.04 1.70
N VAL A 112 16.97 -4.99 1.82
CA VAL A 112 17.06 -3.96 2.86
C VAL A 112 15.75 -3.91 3.62
N SER A 113 15.82 -4.15 4.93
CA SER A 113 14.65 -4.07 5.80
C SER A 113 14.37 -2.63 6.22
N ILE A 114 13.10 -2.23 6.16
CA ILE A 114 12.62 -0.88 6.49
C ILE A 114 11.63 -0.97 7.65
N CYS A 115 12.10 -0.64 8.85
CA CYS A 115 11.32 -0.61 10.09
C CYS A 115 11.02 0.84 10.47
N MET A 116 10.18 1.50 9.68
CA MET A 116 9.91 2.93 9.75
C MET A 116 8.41 3.24 9.71
N PRO A 117 7.92 4.28 10.41
CA PRO A 117 6.59 4.83 10.16
C PRO A 117 6.54 5.49 8.77
N THR A 118 5.33 5.78 8.28
CA THR A 118 5.14 6.44 6.98
C THR A 118 5.59 7.90 7.04
N THR A 119 6.81 8.17 6.58
CA THR A 119 7.41 9.52 6.50
C THR A 119 7.92 9.76 5.08
N PRO A 120 8.23 11.02 4.70
CA PRO A 120 8.91 11.29 3.44
C PRO A 120 10.23 10.52 3.31
N GLU A 121 11.02 10.41 4.38
CA GLU A 121 12.27 9.66 4.42
C GLU A 121 12.07 8.17 4.11
N THR A 122 10.98 7.59 4.61
CA THR A 122 10.58 6.20 4.29
C THR A 122 10.28 6.06 2.80
N ILE A 123 9.55 7.02 2.23
CA ILE A 123 9.19 7.03 0.80
C ILE A 123 10.43 7.20 -0.06
N TYR A 124 11.31 8.17 0.27
CA TYR A 124 12.57 8.34 -0.44
C TYR A 124 13.40 7.06 -0.42
N SER A 125 13.46 6.37 0.73
CA SER A 125 14.19 5.12 0.88
C SER A 125 13.61 3.99 0.02
N ILE A 126 12.30 3.77 0.02
CA ILE A 126 11.64 2.74 -0.79
C ILE A 126 11.97 2.92 -2.26
N TYR A 127 11.78 4.11 -2.81
CA TYR A 127 12.03 4.36 -4.23
C TYR A 127 13.51 4.43 -4.59
N ALA A 128 14.36 4.90 -3.69
CA ALA A 128 15.80 4.91 -3.88
C ALA A 128 16.37 3.48 -3.95
N LEU A 129 15.95 2.61 -3.06
CA LEU A 129 16.32 1.20 -3.06
C LEU A 129 15.76 0.49 -4.29
N ASN A 130 14.49 0.72 -4.64
CA ASN A 130 13.91 0.17 -5.85
C ASN A 130 14.64 0.67 -7.11
N LYS A 131 15.08 1.93 -7.15
CA LYS A 131 15.91 2.48 -8.22
C LYS A 131 17.25 1.75 -8.37
N LEU A 132 17.82 1.24 -7.29
CA LEU A 132 19.03 0.41 -7.29
C LEU A 132 18.76 -1.06 -7.58
N GLY A 133 17.51 -1.49 -7.78
CA GLY A 133 17.12 -2.90 -7.97
C GLY A 133 17.18 -3.71 -6.67
N VAL A 134 17.03 -3.07 -5.54
CA VAL A 134 17.04 -3.66 -4.20
C VAL A 134 15.62 -4.01 -3.78
N VAL A 135 15.47 -5.12 -3.06
CA VAL A 135 14.18 -5.56 -2.51
C VAL A 135 13.97 -4.90 -1.14
N CYS A 136 12.88 -4.15 -0.98
CA CYS A 136 12.52 -3.54 0.30
C CYS A 136 11.69 -4.52 1.13
N ASP A 137 12.22 -4.94 2.28
CA ASP A 137 11.50 -5.75 3.26
C ASP A 137 10.81 -4.83 4.28
N MET A 138 9.48 -4.78 4.23
CA MET A 138 8.67 -3.79 4.94
C MET A 138 8.24 -4.31 6.31
N LEU A 139 8.86 -3.81 7.39
CA LEU A 139 8.63 -4.26 8.76
C LEU A 139 7.73 -3.30 9.54
N ASP A 140 6.83 -3.86 10.37
CA ASP A 140 6.02 -3.06 11.28
C ASP A 140 6.90 -2.48 12.40
N PRO A 141 7.04 -1.15 12.53
CA PRO A 141 7.86 -0.54 13.57
C PRO A 141 7.34 -0.77 14.99
N ARG A 142 6.14 -1.31 15.15
CA ARG A 142 5.57 -1.69 16.45
C ARG A 142 5.92 -3.13 16.85
N SER A 143 6.59 -3.89 15.97
CA SER A 143 7.04 -5.24 16.24
C SER A 143 8.01 -5.24 17.41
N ASN A 144 7.96 -6.29 18.22
CA ASN A 144 8.93 -6.48 19.29
C ASN A 144 10.31 -6.95 18.75
N ALA A 145 11.32 -6.89 19.59
CA ALA A 145 12.69 -7.21 19.20
C ALA A 145 12.85 -8.63 18.63
N SER A 146 12.18 -9.64 19.21
CA SER A 146 12.24 -11.03 18.73
C SER A 146 11.58 -11.20 17.35
N GLN A 147 10.52 -10.46 17.07
CA GLN A 147 9.91 -10.47 15.74
C GLN A 147 10.83 -9.85 14.69
N ILE A 148 11.50 -8.74 15.03
CA ILE A 148 12.47 -8.10 14.13
C ILE A 148 13.67 -9.04 13.89
N GLU A 149 14.21 -9.67 14.94
CA GLU A 149 15.28 -10.68 14.82
C GLU A 149 14.89 -11.80 13.85
N TYR A 150 13.66 -12.31 13.99
CA TYR A 150 13.12 -13.34 13.11
C TYR A 150 13.10 -12.90 11.65
N TYR A 151 12.51 -11.72 11.34
CA TYR A 151 12.43 -11.21 9.97
C TYR A 151 13.80 -10.98 9.34
N LEU A 152 14.72 -10.34 10.08
CA LEU A 152 16.07 -10.05 9.59
C LEU A 152 16.87 -11.32 9.31
N SER A 153 16.70 -12.35 10.14
CA SER A 153 17.37 -13.65 9.97
C SER A 153 16.84 -14.41 8.77
N GLU A 154 15.50 -14.41 8.57
CA GLU A 154 14.85 -15.11 7.47
C GLU A 154 15.21 -14.48 6.10
N ASN A 155 15.18 -13.15 6.03
CA ASN A 155 15.37 -12.43 4.77
C ASN A 155 16.84 -12.14 4.45
N LYS A 156 17.78 -12.42 5.35
CA LYS A 156 19.22 -12.12 5.19
C LYS A 156 19.45 -10.66 4.78
N SER A 157 18.75 -9.74 5.42
CA SER A 157 18.88 -8.32 5.15
C SER A 157 20.32 -7.83 5.29
N LYS A 158 20.78 -7.04 4.33
CA LYS A 158 22.10 -6.41 4.33
C LYS A 158 22.15 -5.17 5.22
N LEU A 159 21.05 -4.45 5.28
CA LEU A 159 20.92 -3.19 5.98
C LEU A 159 19.53 -3.10 6.60
N LEU A 160 19.45 -2.53 7.80
CA LEU A 160 18.20 -2.15 8.44
C LEU A 160 18.07 -0.63 8.49
N LEU A 161 16.99 -0.10 7.91
CA LEU A 161 16.54 1.27 8.18
C LEU A 161 15.60 1.23 9.38
N LEU A 162 15.98 1.89 10.47
CA LEU A 162 15.25 1.88 11.72
C LEU A 162 14.89 3.30 12.16
N CYS A 163 13.64 3.50 12.54
CA CYS A 163 13.26 4.74 13.21
C CYS A 163 14.04 4.89 14.52
N ASP A 164 14.73 6.01 14.69
CA ASP A 164 15.66 6.26 15.79
C ASP A 164 15.05 6.08 17.18
N ASN A 165 13.76 6.32 17.33
CA ASN A 165 13.02 6.13 18.58
C ASN A 165 12.90 4.67 19.04
N TYR A 166 13.08 3.71 18.14
CA TYR A 166 12.96 2.28 18.46
C TYR A 166 14.30 1.60 18.76
N TYR A 167 15.43 2.28 18.48
CA TYR A 167 16.76 1.70 18.60
C TYR A 167 17.07 1.14 19.99
N VAL A 168 16.75 1.90 21.06
CA VAL A 168 17.07 1.50 22.44
C VAL A 168 16.41 0.16 22.79
N GLY A 169 15.16 -0.06 22.39
CA GLY A 169 14.43 -1.30 22.64
C GLY A 169 14.87 -2.49 21.77
N MET A 170 15.67 -2.23 20.72
CA MET A 170 16.15 -3.27 19.79
C MET A 170 17.66 -3.52 19.88
N LYS A 171 18.39 -2.71 20.64
CA LYS A 171 19.86 -2.73 20.67
C LYS A 171 20.44 -4.12 20.92
N ASP A 172 19.97 -4.85 21.93
CA ASP A 172 20.52 -6.17 22.31
C ASP A 172 20.33 -7.22 21.20
N VAL A 173 19.27 -7.12 20.42
CA VAL A 173 19.02 -7.97 19.25
C VAL A 173 19.94 -7.56 18.10
N LEU A 174 20.01 -6.25 17.80
CA LEU A 174 20.83 -5.73 16.70
C LEU A 174 22.33 -6.01 16.91
N ASP A 175 22.82 -5.98 18.14
CA ASP A 175 24.21 -6.30 18.49
C ASP A 175 24.57 -7.79 18.23
N LYS A 176 23.55 -8.68 18.24
CA LYS A 176 23.71 -10.10 17.93
C LYS A 176 23.56 -10.42 16.45
N MET A 177 22.90 -9.54 15.69
CA MET A 177 22.67 -9.73 14.27
C MET A 177 23.91 -9.37 13.45
N ASN A 178 24.20 -10.18 12.44
CA ASN A 178 25.29 -9.92 11.49
C ASN A 178 24.82 -9.01 10.35
N LEU A 179 24.38 -7.78 10.69
CA LEU A 179 24.04 -6.77 9.73
C LEU A 179 25.26 -5.95 9.37
N ASP A 180 25.45 -5.65 8.07
CA ASP A 180 26.55 -4.78 7.62
C ASP A 180 26.40 -3.38 8.22
N ASN A 181 25.15 -2.84 8.21
CA ASN A 181 24.84 -1.53 8.78
C ASN A 181 23.40 -1.45 9.30
N VAL A 182 23.20 -0.61 10.33
CA VAL A 182 21.89 -0.12 10.79
C VAL A 182 21.86 1.39 10.61
N VAL A 183 20.96 1.90 9.79
CA VAL A 183 20.78 3.34 9.56
C VAL A 183 19.61 3.85 10.39
N LEU A 184 19.86 4.83 11.25
CA LEU A 184 18.83 5.43 12.09
C LEU A 184 18.27 6.68 11.43
N LEU A 185 16.98 6.62 11.07
CA LEU A 185 16.28 7.74 10.46
C LEU A 185 15.25 8.33 11.44
N PRO A 186 15.28 9.63 11.73
CA PRO A 186 14.25 10.27 12.53
C PRO A 186 12.99 10.56 11.69
N VAL A 187 11.87 10.80 12.34
CA VAL A 187 10.60 11.19 11.69
C VAL A 187 10.51 12.68 11.39
N SER A 188 11.54 13.45 11.75
CA SER A 188 11.48 14.92 11.78
C SER A 188 12.15 15.66 10.62
N PRO A 189 13.06 15.11 9.81
CA PRO A 189 13.81 15.90 8.84
C PRO A 189 12.95 16.67 7.83
N SER A 190 11.89 16.05 7.33
CA SER A 190 10.92 16.68 6.41
C SER A 190 9.75 17.39 7.11
N ALA A 191 9.67 17.37 8.43
CA ALA A 191 8.58 18.00 9.19
C ALA A 191 8.65 19.54 9.12
N PRO A 192 7.51 20.25 9.29
CA PRO A 192 7.50 21.69 9.47
C PRO A 192 8.38 22.13 10.65
N LEU A 193 9.00 23.33 10.54
CA LEU A 193 10.02 23.79 11.48
C LEU A 193 9.58 23.71 12.96
N LYS A 194 8.34 24.11 13.26
CA LYS A 194 7.77 24.03 14.65
C LYS A 194 7.74 22.59 15.17
N LEU A 195 7.29 21.65 14.35
CA LEU A 195 7.22 20.23 14.70
C LEU A 195 8.63 19.62 14.80
N LYS A 196 9.53 20.02 13.90
CA LYS A 196 10.94 19.61 13.89
C LYS A 196 11.65 20.01 15.19
N LEU A 197 11.45 21.23 15.68
CA LEU A 197 12.00 21.69 16.95
C LEU A 197 11.42 20.91 18.13
N LEU A 198 10.11 20.68 18.16
CA LEU A 198 9.45 19.91 19.22
C LEU A 198 9.96 18.47 19.31
N LEU A 199 10.02 17.78 18.15
CA LEU A 199 10.51 16.40 18.06
C LEU A 199 12.01 16.32 18.38
N GLY A 200 12.81 17.31 17.94
CA GLY A 200 14.24 17.41 18.23
C GLY A 200 14.52 17.54 19.73
N LEU A 201 13.77 18.37 20.45
CA LEU A 201 13.89 18.50 21.92
C LEU A 201 13.54 17.20 22.64
N LYS A 202 12.51 16.48 22.17
CA LYS A 202 12.16 15.18 22.71
C LYS A 202 13.25 14.14 22.47
N SER A 203 13.77 14.05 21.24
CA SER A 203 14.85 13.15 20.88
C SER A 203 16.13 13.41 21.69
N LEU A 204 16.49 14.65 21.95
CA LEU A 204 17.63 14.99 22.80
C LEU A 204 17.47 14.50 24.24
N LYS A 205 16.24 14.54 24.78
CA LYS A 205 15.93 14.04 26.13
C LYS A 205 16.01 12.52 26.20
N ASP A 206 15.44 11.83 25.19
CA ASP A 206 15.35 10.38 25.14
C ASP A 206 16.71 9.71 24.83
N ASN A 207 17.63 10.43 24.14
CA ASN A 207 18.91 9.90 23.69
C ASN A 207 20.12 10.29 24.57
N LYS A 208 19.91 10.92 25.72
CA LYS A 208 20.99 11.51 26.55
C LYS A 208 22.05 10.48 27.01
N ASN A 209 21.72 9.19 27.05
CA ASN A 209 22.60 8.09 27.50
C ASN A 209 22.72 6.97 26.46
N ARG A 210 22.55 7.28 25.17
CA ARG A 210 22.49 6.29 24.10
C ARG A 210 23.90 5.82 23.75
N VAL A 211 24.20 4.54 24.03
CA VAL A 211 25.41 3.87 23.51
C VAL A 211 25.08 3.32 22.12
N ILE A 212 25.80 3.79 21.12
CA ILE A 212 25.65 3.38 19.71
C ILE A 212 26.69 2.33 19.39
N SER A 213 26.28 1.24 18.73
CA SER A 213 27.17 0.17 18.28
C SER A 213 27.94 0.59 17.02
N ASN A 214 29.07 -0.05 16.74
CA ASN A 214 30.00 0.36 15.67
C ASN A 214 29.40 0.30 14.24
N ASN A 215 28.39 -0.57 14.02
CA ASN A 215 27.70 -0.73 12.73
C ASN A 215 26.46 0.15 12.59
N VAL A 216 26.25 1.11 13.50
CA VAL A 216 25.08 2.00 13.49
C VAL A 216 25.47 3.37 12.98
N ILE A 217 24.79 3.76 11.90
CA ILE A 217 24.96 5.06 11.23
C ILE A 217 23.79 5.97 11.64
N GLY A 218 24.11 7.05 12.34
CA GLY A 218 23.12 8.05 12.73
C GLY A 218 22.69 8.95 11.58
N TRP A 219 21.56 9.66 11.76
CA TRP A 219 21.04 10.58 10.73
C TRP A 219 22.09 11.56 10.20
N LYS A 220 22.88 12.18 11.08
CA LYS A 220 23.89 13.18 10.68
C LYS A 220 25.00 12.59 9.82
N GLU A 221 25.36 11.35 10.06
CA GLU A 221 26.36 10.62 9.28
C GLU A 221 25.77 10.18 7.95
N PHE A 222 24.57 9.60 7.96
CA PHE A 222 23.86 9.23 6.74
C PHE A 222 23.62 10.43 5.82
N ASP A 223 23.29 11.60 6.39
CA ASP A 223 23.03 12.81 5.58
C ASP A 223 24.30 13.36 4.91
N LYS A 224 25.47 13.06 5.43
CA LYS A 224 26.78 13.46 4.87
C LYS A 224 27.34 12.51 3.82
N LEU A 225 26.72 11.33 3.62
CA LEU A 225 27.16 10.38 2.61
C LEU A 225 27.11 10.99 1.19
N ASP A 226 27.87 10.40 0.27
CA ASP A 226 27.96 10.89 -1.12
C ASP A 226 26.58 10.91 -1.79
N LYS A 227 26.25 12.05 -2.38
CA LYS A 227 24.94 12.32 -3.01
C LYS A 227 25.00 12.25 -4.55
N ASN A 228 26.19 12.00 -5.12
CA ASN A 228 26.44 12.18 -6.56
C ASN A 228 26.88 10.89 -7.29
N LEU A 229 26.82 9.74 -6.64
CA LEU A 229 27.16 8.48 -7.31
C LEU A 229 26.15 8.15 -8.41
N LYS A 230 26.62 7.63 -9.53
CA LYS A 230 25.75 7.13 -10.59
C LYS A 230 24.92 5.96 -10.08
N THR A 231 23.59 6.08 -10.12
CA THR A 231 22.63 5.13 -9.54
C THR A 231 21.79 4.36 -10.57
N SER A 232 22.11 4.47 -11.87
CA SER A 232 21.43 3.71 -12.91
C SER A 232 21.79 2.23 -12.80
N VAL A 233 20.79 1.37 -12.75
CA VAL A 233 20.92 -0.10 -12.75
C VAL A 233 19.91 -0.64 -13.74
N GLU A 234 20.29 -1.65 -14.51
CA GLU A 234 19.35 -2.35 -15.38
C GLU A 234 18.31 -3.10 -14.54
N LYS A 235 17.05 -2.83 -14.82
CA LYS A 235 15.90 -3.37 -14.08
C LYS A 235 14.80 -3.72 -15.07
N ASN A 236 13.88 -4.58 -14.62
CA ASN A 236 12.68 -4.88 -15.36
C ASN A 236 11.47 -5.03 -14.41
N SER A 237 10.29 -5.10 -14.99
CA SER A 237 9.04 -5.21 -14.24
C SER A 237 8.92 -6.49 -13.41
N LYS A 238 9.63 -7.55 -13.78
CA LYS A 238 9.60 -8.85 -13.10
C LYS A 238 10.57 -8.94 -11.93
N ASP A 239 11.54 -8.00 -11.83
CA ASP A 239 12.45 -7.95 -10.69
C ASP A 239 11.65 -7.76 -9.40
N LEU A 240 12.12 -8.39 -8.33
CA LEU A 240 11.50 -8.29 -7.01
C LEU A 240 11.62 -6.85 -6.50
N ALA A 241 10.56 -6.37 -5.86
CA ALA A 241 10.48 -5.00 -5.37
C ALA A 241 10.25 -4.92 -3.86
N LEU A 242 9.30 -5.71 -3.36
CA LEU A 242 8.85 -5.63 -1.97
C LEU A 242 8.72 -7.02 -1.36
N ILE A 243 9.01 -7.10 -0.07
CA ILE A 243 8.54 -8.15 0.84
C ILE A 243 7.61 -7.46 1.83
N VAL A 244 6.37 -7.94 1.96
CA VAL A 244 5.40 -7.45 2.95
C VAL A 244 4.94 -8.62 3.81
N HIS A 245 4.68 -8.37 5.09
CA HIS A 245 4.35 -9.45 6.03
C HIS A 245 2.84 -9.52 6.25
N SER A 246 2.26 -10.70 5.99
CA SER A 246 0.83 -10.93 6.27
C SER A 246 0.63 -11.25 7.75
N SER A 247 -0.50 -10.81 8.30
CA SER A 247 -0.89 -11.10 9.70
C SER A 247 -1.25 -12.57 9.97
N GLY A 248 -1.05 -13.46 9.00
CA GLY A 248 -1.23 -14.92 9.02
C GLY A 248 -2.19 -15.49 10.07
N THR A 249 -3.01 -16.46 9.69
CA THR A 249 -3.85 -17.24 10.63
C THR A 249 -3.03 -18.23 11.48
N THR A 250 -1.74 -18.40 11.17
CA THR A 250 -0.75 -19.20 11.90
C THR A 250 0.20 -18.28 12.64
N ASN A 251 0.73 -18.71 13.78
CA ASN A 251 1.45 -17.91 14.80
C ASN A 251 2.62 -17.04 14.32
N LEU A 252 3.11 -17.18 13.09
CA LEU A 252 4.18 -16.35 12.53
C LEU A 252 3.74 -15.70 11.21
N PRO A 253 3.93 -14.39 11.04
CA PRO A 253 3.67 -13.70 9.78
C PRO A 253 4.56 -14.25 8.65
N LYS A 254 4.00 -14.39 7.44
CA LYS A 254 4.72 -14.88 6.27
C LYS A 254 5.13 -13.73 5.37
N GLY A 255 6.36 -13.75 4.87
CA GLY A 255 6.83 -12.80 3.86
C GLY A 255 6.16 -13.07 2.50
N ILE A 256 5.51 -12.07 1.96
CA ILE A 256 4.87 -12.07 0.63
C ILE A 256 5.76 -11.27 -0.31
N VAL A 257 6.26 -11.91 -1.34
CA VAL A 257 7.19 -11.32 -2.30
C VAL A 257 6.45 -10.75 -3.49
N LEU A 258 6.64 -9.47 -3.76
CA LEU A 258 6.00 -8.74 -4.85
C LEU A 258 7.05 -8.22 -5.84
N SER A 259 6.78 -8.40 -7.14
CA SER A 259 7.57 -7.80 -8.21
C SER A 259 7.13 -6.36 -8.50
N ASN A 260 7.95 -5.62 -9.24
CA ASN A 260 7.56 -4.30 -9.76
C ASN A 260 6.25 -4.35 -10.55
N LYS A 261 6.06 -5.39 -11.37
CA LYS A 261 4.83 -5.58 -12.14
C LYS A 261 3.60 -5.75 -11.25
N ASN A 262 3.71 -6.54 -10.19
CA ASN A 262 2.59 -6.73 -9.25
C ASN A 262 2.14 -5.40 -8.65
N VAL A 263 3.10 -4.60 -8.19
CA VAL A 263 2.83 -3.29 -7.56
C VAL A 263 2.25 -2.29 -8.56
N ASN A 264 2.87 -2.14 -9.72
CA ASN A 264 2.44 -1.20 -10.76
C ASN A 264 1.08 -1.58 -11.36
N SER A 265 0.74 -2.88 -11.37
CA SER A 265 -0.56 -3.35 -11.85
C SER A 265 -1.72 -2.77 -11.06
N ILE A 266 -1.58 -2.60 -9.75
CA ILE A 266 -2.63 -1.97 -8.92
C ILE A 266 -2.90 -0.54 -9.39
N ALA A 267 -1.86 0.26 -9.57
CA ALA A 267 -2.02 1.64 -10.03
C ALA A 267 -2.64 1.72 -11.44
N PHE A 268 -2.18 0.84 -12.35
CA PHE A 268 -2.77 0.71 -13.67
C PHE A 268 -4.26 0.35 -13.59
N GLN A 269 -4.61 -0.66 -12.81
CA GLN A 269 -5.99 -1.12 -12.67
C GLN A 269 -6.92 -0.05 -12.10
N TYR A 270 -6.46 0.73 -11.12
CA TYR A 270 -7.22 1.87 -10.59
C TYR A 270 -7.40 2.98 -11.64
N SER A 271 -6.39 3.25 -12.48
CA SER A 271 -6.50 4.24 -13.55
C SER A 271 -7.53 3.86 -14.62
N GLN A 272 -7.94 2.61 -14.67
CA GLN A 272 -8.95 2.10 -15.60
C GLN A 272 -10.38 2.10 -15.01
N THR A 273 -10.54 2.49 -13.76
CA THR A 273 -11.87 2.61 -13.13
C THR A 273 -12.53 3.95 -13.48
N SER A 274 -13.84 4.05 -13.24
CA SER A 274 -14.62 5.27 -13.41
C SER A 274 -14.44 6.31 -12.29
N LEU A 275 -13.49 6.12 -11.37
CA LEU A 275 -13.27 7.03 -10.24
C LEU A 275 -12.86 8.45 -10.63
N ASN A 276 -12.57 8.70 -11.90
CA ASN A 276 -12.25 10.02 -12.45
C ASN A 276 -11.19 10.80 -11.64
N VAL A 277 -10.12 10.08 -11.23
CA VAL A 277 -8.99 10.67 -10.54
C VAL A 277 -8.29 11.66 -11.46
N LYS A 278 -8.08 12.87 -10.97
CA LYS A 278 -7.38 13.93 -11.70
C LYS A 278 -5.99 14.11 -11.14
N PRO A 279 -5.01 14.46 -11.98
CA PRO A 279 -3.74 14.97 -11.48
C PRO A 279 -3.97 16.12 -10.50
N GLU A 280 -3.16 16.18 -9.43
CA GLU A 280 -3.28 17.16 -8.33
C GLU A 280 -4.43 16.92 -7.34
N ASP A 281 -5.31 15.95 -7.57
CA ASP A 281 -6.23 15.51 -6.52
C ASP A 281 -5.44 15.11 -5.27
N LYS A 282 -6.04 15.39 -4.11
CA LYS A 282 -5.41 15.11 -2.83
C LYS A 282 -5.80 13.72 -2.35
N PHE A 283 -4.81 12.91 -2.06
CA PHE A 283 -4.98 11.60 -1.46
C PHE A 283 -4.52 11.62 0.00
N LEU A 284 -5.38 11.20 0.93
CA LEU A 284 -5.01 11.07 2.34
C LEU A 284 -4.56 9.64 2.65
N SER A 285 -3.25 9.48 2.86
CA SER A 285 -2.62 8.21 3.23
C SER A 285 -2.67 7.99 4.74
N VAL A 286 -3.46 7.01 5.16
CA VAL A 286 -3.64 6.66 6.57
C VAL A 286 -3.30 5.21 6.88
N ILE A 287 -3.03 4.42 5.85
CA ILE A 287 -2.59 3.03 6.02
C ILE A 287 -1.05 3.01 6.09
N PRO A 288 -0.46 2.36 7.10
CA PRO A 288 0.98 2.34 7.28
C PRO A 288 1.74 1.71 6.11
N ALA A 289 2.91 2.26 5.77
CA ALA A 289 3.75 1.83 4.65
C ALA A 289 4.26 0.38 4.77
N PHE A 290 4.34 -0.20 5.97
CA PHE A 290 4.77 -1.58 6.13
C PHE A 290 3.73 -2.61 5.66
N ALA A 291 2.46 -2.24 5.57
CA ALA A 291 1.41 -3.09 5.03
C ALA A 291 1.36 -2.98 3.49
N SER A 292 1.05 -4.07 2.81
CA SER A 292 0.84 -4.07 1.35
C SER A 292 -0.19 -3.01 0.93
N PHE A 293 -1.33 -2.93 1.64
CA PHE A 293 -2.36 -1.91 1.43
C PHE A 293 -1.82 -0.48 1.57
N GLY A 294 -0.80 -0.27 2.44
CA GLY A 294 -0.12 1.01 2.62
C GLY A 294 0.86 1.32 1.48
N VAL A 295 1.90 0.49 1.30
CA VAL A 295 2.96 0.79 0.33
C VAL A 295 2.45 0.76 -1.11
N VAL A 296 1.55 -0.16 -1.46
CA VAL A 296 1.06 -0.31 -2.83
C VAL A 296 -0.09 0.66 -3.12
N ALA A 297 -1.16 0.65 -2.30
CA ALA A 297 -2.38 1.39 -2.62
C ALA A 297 -2.46 2.77 -1.95
N SER A 298 -1.67 3.06 -0.90
CA SER A 298 -1.66 4.39 -0.28
C SER A 298 -0.40 5.22 -0.58
N ILE A 299 0.64 4.61 -1.16
CA ILE A 299 1.87 5.32 -1.56
C ILE A 299 2.11 5.22 -3.06
N ASN A 300 2.28 4.01 -3.62
CA ASN A 300 2.58 3.86 -5.05
C ASN A 300 1.42 4.31 -5.95
N LEU A 301 0.19 3.96 -5.61
CA LEU A 301 -1.00 4.33 -6.37
C LEU A 301 -1.16 5.86 -6.54
N PRO A 302 -1.20 6.70 -5.48
CA PRO A 302 -1.37 8.14 -5.66
C PRO A 302 -0.24 8.79 -6.44
N PHE A 303 1.02 8.38 -6.26
CA PHE A 303 2.13 8.91 -7.07
C PHE A 303 2.04 8.50 -8.54
N SER A 304 1.57 7.29 -8.82
CA SER A 304 1.34 6.81 -10.19
C SER A 304 0.20 7.52 -10.89
N LEU A 305 -0.70 8.16 -10.14
CA LEU A 305 -1.83 8.96 -10.65
C LEU A 305 -1.59 10.47 -10.55
N SER A 306 -0.35 10.89 -10.28
CA SER A 306 0.05 12.31 -10.20
C SER A 306 -0.70 13.13 -9.14
N MET A 307 -1.07 12.50 -8.02
CA MET A 307 -1.83 13.11 -6.92
C MET A 307 -0.90 13.77 -5.89
N GLU A 308 -1.43 14.75 -5.12
CA GLU A 308 -0.82 15.22 -3.86
C GLU A 308 -1.06 14.19 -2.76
N ASN A 309 -0.03 13.49 -2.30
CA ASN A 309 -0.15 12.51 -1.23
C ASN A 309 0.06 13.15 0.15
N ILE A 310 -1.01 13.22 0.95
CA ILE A 310 -0.99 13.73 2.33
C ILE A 310 -0.60 12.58 3.24
N ILE A 311 0.57 12.67 3.85
CA ILE A 311 1.22 11.61 4.60
C ILE A 311 1.23 11.94 6.09
N LEU A 312 0.89 10.96 6.91
CA LEU A 312 0.91 11.07 8.37
C LEU A 312 1.58 9.82 8.97
N PRO A 313 2.61 9.97 9.82
CA PRO A 313 3.35 8.83 10.37
C PRO A 313 2.57 8.04 11.42
N LEU A 314 1.61 8.69 12.06
CA LEU A 314 0.73 8.12 13.06
C LEU A 314 -0.70 8.53 12.75
N VAL A 315 -1.57 7.55 12.59
CA VAL A 315 -2.99 7.77 12.33
C VAL A 315 -3.82 6.97 13.33
N ASN A 316 -4.70 7.67 14.00
CA ASN A 316 -5.84 7.11 14.71
C ASN A 316 -7.13 7.75 14.17
N ALA A 317 -8.27 7.25 14.61
CA ALA A 317 -9.56 7.72 14.10
C ALA A 317 -9.80 9.23 14.31
N ASP A 318 -9.27 9.83 15.37
CA ASP A 318 -9.41 11.28 15.63
C ASP A 318 -8.47 12.12 14.75
N ILE A 319 -7.24 11.63 14.52
CA ILE A 319 -6.29 12.26 13.58
C ILE A 319 -6.84 12.19 12.16
N PHE A 320 -7.47 11.08 11.78
CA PHE A 320 -8.14 10.94 10.49
C PHE A 320 -9.18 12.03 10.26
N VAL A 321 -10.13 12.19 11.20
CA VAL A 321 -11.19 13.24 11.11
C VAL A 321 -10.58 14.64 10.96
N LYS A 322 -9.65 15.01 11.86
CA LYS A 322 -8.96 16.31 11.79
C LYS A 322 -8.21 16.52 10.48
N SER A 323 -7.70 15.45 9.89
CA SER A 323 -6.99 15.54 8.62
C SER A 323 -7.94 15.72 7.43
N VAL A 324 -9.09 15.06 7.44
CA VAL A 324 -10.15 15.31 6.46
C VAL A 324 -10.63 16.76 6.54
N GLU A 325 -10.90 17.27 7.77
CA GLU A 325 -11.31 18.66 7.97
C GLU A 325 -10.26 19.67 7.47
N LYS A 326 -8.98 19.41 7.78
CA LYS A 326 -7.88 20.34 7.48
C LYS A 326 -7.49 20.34 6.01
N TYR A 327 -7.31 19.16 5.43
CA TYR A 327 -6.70 19.02 4.10
C TYR A 327 -7.72 18.87 2.99
N LYS A 328 -8.96 18.49 3.31
CA LYS A 328 -10.05 18.25 2.35
C LYS A 328 -9.60 17.34 1.20
N PRO A 329 -9.21 16.09 1.48
CA PRO A 329 -8.73 15.16 0.48
C PRO A 329 -9.85 14.76 -0.48
N ASN A 330 -9.52 14.57 -1.77
CA ASN A 330 -10.45 14.05 -2.76
C ASN A 330 -10.64 12.54 -2.61
N PHE A 331 -9.56 11.84 -2.25
CA PHE A 331 -9.52 10.40 -2.12
C PHE A 331 -8.83 9.97 -0.82
N THR A 332 -9.22 8.82 -0.32
CA THR A 332 -8.52 8.09 0.73
C THR A 332 -8.77 6.60 0.58
N LEU A 333 -7.84 5.79 1.10
CA LEU A 333 -8.09 4.39 1.41
C LEU A 333 -7.94 4.23 2.91
N THR A 334 -8.98 3.71 3.56
CA THR A 334 -9.07 3.68 5.01
C THR A 334 -9.78 2.41 5.52
N ILE A 335 -10.05 2.34 6.81
CA ILE A 335 -10.77 1.25 7.45
C ILE A 335 -12.14 1.73 7.95
N PRO A 336 -13.14 0.84 8.11
CA PRO A 336 -14.49 1.21 8.54
C PRO A 336 -14.56 2.04 9.84
N ALA A 337 -13.67 1.76 10.80
CA ALA A 337 -13.61 2.49 12.05
C ALA A 337 -13.34 4.00 11.87
N ASN A 338 -12.50 4.37 10.90
CA ASN A 338 -12.20 5.75 10.59
C ASN A 338 -13.41 6.46 9.95
N MET A 339 -14.14 5.81 9.05
CA MET A 339 -15.35 6.36 8.43
C MET A 339 -16.48 6.54 9.47
N ASN A 340 -16.67 5.57 10.35
CA ASN A 340 -17.61 5.69 11.47
C ASN A 340 -17.26 6.87 12.39
N ASN A 341 -15.96 7.11 12.64
CA ASN A 341 -15.53 8.24 13.46
C ASN A 341 -15.68 9.59 12.72
N LEU A 342 -15.49 9.60 11.39
CA LEU A 342 -15.77 10.77 10.54
C LEU A 342 -17.24 11.19 10.68
N MET A 343 -18.17 10.25 10.48
CA MET A 343 -19.60 10.48 10.63
C MET A 343 -19.96 11.07 12.00
N LYS A 344 -19.32 10.57 13.08
CA LYS A 344 -19.64 10.99 14.47
C LYS A 344 -19.02 12.33 14.88
N LYS A 345 -17.88 12.71 14.34
CA LYS A 345 -17.04 13.80 14.88
C LYS A 345 -16.68 14.90 13.87
N CYS A 346 -16.87 14.70 12.57
CA CYS A 346 -16.56 15.71 11.57
C CYS A 346 -17.46 16.92 11.71
N LYS A 347 -16.86 18.10 11.70
CA LYS A 347 -17.57 19.39 11.85
C LYS A 347 -17.92 20.05 10.52
N LEU A 348 -17.39 19.52 9.41
CA LEU A 348 -17.69 20.04 8.09
C LEU A 348 -19.15 19.73 7.72
N LYS A 349 -19.85 20.73 7.17
CA LYS A 349 -21.21 20.59 6.65
C LYS A 349 -21.25 20.22 5.19
N ASP A 350 -20.11 20.30 4.50
CA ASP A 350 -19.96 20.02 3.09
C ASP A 350 -18.71 19.16 2.84
N LEU A 351 -18.93 18.00 2.25
CA LEU A 351 -17.92 17.02 1.84
C LEU A 351 -17.87 16.85 0.31
N SER A 352 -18.30 17.89 -0.45
CA SER A 352 -18.33 17.87 -1.90
C SER A 352 -16.96 17.65 -2.56
N PHE A 353 -15.88 17.82 -1.81
CA PHE A 353 -14.53 17.52 -2.24
C PHE A 353 -14.18 16.03 -2.19
N PHE A 354 -14.97 15.18 -1.48
CA PHE A 354 -14.61 13.81 -1.13
C PHE A 354 -15.12 12.82 -2.20
N ASN A 355 -14.39 12.72 -3.32
CA ASN A 355 -14.79 11.99 -4.53
C ASN A 355 -14.68 10.46 -4.40
N GLY A 356 -13.80 9.96 -3.52
CA GLY A 356 -13.56 8.53 -3.37
C GLY A 356 -13.15 8.14 -1.94
N PRO A 357 -14.12 8.08 -1.00
CA PRO A 357 -13.87 7.54 0.33
C PRO A 357 -13.79 6.00 0.28
N GLY A 358 -12.62 5.47 -0.16
CA GLY A 358 -12.38 4.02 -0.24
C GLY A 358 -12.16 3.39 1.14
N CYS A 359 -12.69 2.19 1.32
CA CYS A 359 -12.62 1.45 2.57
C CYS A 359 -12.37 -0.04 2.35
N GLY A 360 -11.55 -0.65 3.19
CA GLY A 360 -11.22 -2.06 3.08
C GLY A 360 -10.53 -2.63 4.32
N GLY A 361 -10.09 -3.89 4.22
CA GLY A 361 -9.35 -4.58 5.28
C GLY A 361 -10.21 -5.20 6.39
N TYR A 362 -11.46 -4.75 6.55
CA TYR A 362 -12.41 -5.28 7.54
C TYR A 362 -13.80 -5.34 6.95
N SER A 363 -14.60 -6.30 7.43
CA SER A 363 -16.03 -6.35 7.12
C SER A 363 -16.81 -5.27 7.87
N LEU A 364 -17.89 -4.81 7.25
CA LEU A 364 -18.84 -3.88 7.84
C LEU A 364 -20.25 -4.46 7.72
N ASP A 365 -21.08 -4.27 8.74
CA ASP A 365 -22.49 -4.66 8.64
C ASP A 365 -23.28 -3.67 7.78
N SER A 366 -24.39 -4.14 7.18
CA SER A 366 -25.18 -3.35 6.23
C SER A 366 -25.83 -2.11 6.84
N HIS A 367 -26.18 -2.15 8.11
CA HIS A 367 -26.78 -1.01 8.79
C HIS A 367 -25.74 0.12 8.93
N LYS A 368 -24.54 -0.23 9.36
CA LYS A 368 -23.45 0.74 9.53
C LYS A 368 -22.95 1.30 8.19
N GLU A 369 -22.87 0.45 7.18
CA GLU A 369 -22.52 0.89 5.83
C GLU A 369 -23.55 1.89 5.28
N LYS A 370 -24.83 1.58 5.47
CA LYS A 370 -25.93 2.49 5.10
C LYS A 370 -25.86 3.82 5.85
N GLU A 371 -25.67 3.82 7.19
CA GLU A 371 -25.55 5.04 7.98
C GLU A 371 -24.42 5.95 7.48
N ILE A 372 -23.25 5.38 7.15
CA ILE A 372 -22.11 6.14 6.61
C ILE A 372 -22.45 6.72 5.24
N ASN A 373 -23.11 5.94 4.36
CA ASN A 373 -23.48 6.40 3.04
C ASN A 373 -24.55 7.48 3.05
N ASP A 374 -25.55 7.36 3.95
CA ASP A 374 -26.57 8.39 4.17
C ASP A 374 -25.90 9.70 4.65
N TYR A 375 -24.97 9.60 5.63
CA TYR A 375 -24.21 10.75 6.12
C TYR A 375 -23.40 11.43 5.02
N LEU A 376 -22.67 10.68 4.18
CA LEU A 376 -21.89 11.21 3.07
C LEU A 376 -22.78 11.96 2.08
N LYS A 377 -23.94 11.38 1.75
CA LYS A 377 -24.94 11.99 0.85
C LYS A 377 -25.52 13.27 1.43
N GLU A 378 -25.91 13.29 2.70
CA GLU A 378 -26.45 14.46 3.40
C GLU A 378 -25.43 15.61 3.49
N HIS A 379 -24.13 15.29 3.42
CA HIS A 379 -23.06 16.28 3.41
C HIS A 379 -22.48 16.54 2.00
N ASN A 380 -23.23 16.26 0.94
CA ASN A 380 -22.90 16.55 -0.46
C ASN A 380 -21.65 15.78 -0.99
N SER A 381 -21.25 14.68 -0.39
CA SER A 381 -20.21 13.84 -1.00
C SER A 381 -20.70 13.30 -2.35
N PRO A 382 -19.92 13.46 -3.45
CA PRO A 382 -20.33 13.00 -4.77
C PRO A 382 -20.26 11.47 -4.91
N SER A 383 -19.67 10.78 -3.94
CA SER A 383 -19.51 9.32 -3.92
C SER A 383 -19.97 8.74 -2.60
N PRO A 384 -20.59 7.55 -2.58
CA PRO A 384 -20.71 6.76 -1.37
C PRO A 384 -19.34 6.26 -0.92
N MET A 385 -19.27 5.64 0.25
CA MET A 385 -18.10 4.90 0.68
C MET A 385 -17.91 3.68 -0.23
N LEU A 386 -16.74 3.58 -0.84
CA LEU A 386 -16.41 2.52 -1.81
C LEU A 386 -15.69 1.38 -1.11
N MET A 387 -16.39 0.26 -0.93
CA MET A 387 -15.81 -0.93 -0.32
C MET A 387 -14.90 -1.66 -1.30
N GLY A 388 -13.74 -2.12 -0.81
CA GLY A 388 -12.81 -2.93 -1.56
C GLY A 388 -12.37 -4.17 -0.78
N TRP A 389 -11.98 -5.21 -1.52
CA TRP A 389 -11.42 -6.42 -0.97
C TRP A 389 -10.07 -6.75 -1.61
N GLY A 390 -9.18 -7.27 -0.79
CA GLY A 390 -7.86 -7.70 -1.21
C GLY A 390 -7.06 -8.29 -0.07
N MET A 391 -5.82 -8.61 -0.36
CA MET A 391 -4.86 -9.18 0.60
C MET A 391 -3.43 -8.96 0.13
N SER A 392 -2.46 -9.19 1.00
CA SER A 392 -1.05 -8.98 0.67
C SER A 392 -0.60 -9.81 -0.52
N GLU A 393 -1.12 -11.04 -0.66
CA GLU A 393 -0.85 -11.96 -1.76
C GLU A 393 -1.39 -11.47 -3.12
N LEU A 394 -2.28 -10.49 -3.12
CA LEU A 394 -2.83 -9.83 -4.30
C LEU A 394 -2.27 -8.42 -4.46
N SER A 395 -1.13 -8.13 -3.86
CA SER A 395 -0.45 -6.84 -3.79
C SER A 395 -1.24 -5.73 -3.10
N SER A 396 -2.52 -5.86 -2.85
CA SER A 396 -3.41 -4.97 -2.11
C SER A 396 -4.87 -5.28 -2.44
N THR A 397 -5.40 -4.66 -3.51
CA THR A 397 -6.82 -4.67 -3.88
C THR A 397 -7.05 -5.61 -5.06
N ALA A 398 -8.02 -6.51 -4.93
CA ALA A 398 -8.45 -7.39 -6.03
C ALA A 398 -9.80 -6.97 -6.61
N SER A 399 -10.69 -6.45 -5.77
CA SER A 399 -12.00 -5.89 -6.18
C SER A 399 -12.28 -4.58 -5.47
N LEU A 400 -13.06 -3.72 -6.11
CA LEU A 400 -13.41 -2.39 -5.62
C LEU A 400 -14.82 -2.02 -6.07
N GLU A 401 -15.59 -1.40 -5.22
CA GLU A 401 -16.80 -0.69 -5.64
C GLU A 401 -16.43 0.57 -6.41
N ILE A 402 -17.24 0.84 -7.40
CA ILE A 402 -17.23 2.11 -8.15
C ILE A 402 -18.60 2.76 -8.01
N PRO A 403 -18.74 4.07 -8.20
CA PRO A 403 -20.02 4.76 -7.98
C PRO A 403 -21.19 4.14 -8.74
N GLU A 404 -20.96 3.62 -9.95
CA GLU A 404 -21.98 3.00 -10.82
C GLU A 404 -22.34 1.57 -10.40
N CYS A 405 -21.54 0.96 -9.53
CA CYS A 405 -21.71 -0.42 -9.07
C CYS A 405 -21.39 -0.54 -7.57
N SER A 406 -21.99 0.34 -6.77
CA SER A 406 -21.96 0.26 -5.31
C SER A 406 -23.21 -0.44 -4.80
N LYS A 407 -23.02 -1.41 -3.90
CA LYS A 407 -24.09 -2.23 -3.35
C LYS A 407 -23.74 -2.64 -1.93
N LEU A 408 -24.67 -2.44 -1.00
CA LEU A 408 -24.48 -2.84 0.40
C LEU A 408 -24.00 -4.29 0.53
N LEU A 409 -23.03 -4.50 1.41
CA LEU A 409 -22.37 -5.77 1.69
C LEU A 409 -21.58 -6.35 0.48
N SER A 410 -21.34 -5.54 -0.54
CA SER A 410 -20.47 -5.92 -1.65
C SER A 410 -19.01 -5.54 -1.34
N SER A 411 -18.08 -6.25 -1.94
CA SER A 411 -16.67 -5.84 -2.02
C SER A 411 -16.32 -5.33 -3.41
N GLY A 412 -17.33 -4.92 -4.17
CA GLY A 412 -17.18 -4.38 -5.51
C GLY A 412 -16.96 -5.43 -6.60
N ILE A 413 -16.52 -4.95 -7.74
CA ILE A 413 -16.22 -5.75 -8.92
C ILE A 413 -14.71 -6.04 -9.00
N PRO A 414 -14.29 -7.16 -9.61
CA PRO A 414 -12.88 -7.42 -9.88
C PRO A 414 -12.24 -6.24 -10.64
N LEU A 415 -11.09 -5.79 -10.18
CA LEU A 415 -10.31 -4.81 -10.93
C LEU A 415 -9.97 -5.37 -12.33
N VAL A 416 -9.89 -4.51 -13.33
CA VAL A 416 -9.63 -4.91 -14.72
C VAL A 416 -8.38 -5.82 -14.80
N LYS A 417 -8.43 -6.86 -15.64
CA LYS A 417 -7.43 -7.94 -15.73
C LYS A 417 -7.41 -8.92 -14.55
N ASN A 418 -8.18 -8.72 -13.48
CA ASN A 418 -8.40 -9.74 -12.48
C ASN A 418 -9.62 -10.60 -12.85
N ILE A 419 -9.52 -11.89 -12.55
CA ILE A 419 -10.62 -12.84 -12.59
C ILE A 419 -10.80 -13.35 -11.17
N ILE A 420 -12.00 -13.22 -10.63
CA ILE A 420 -12.38 -13.77 -9.32
C ILE A 420 -13.47 -14.78 -9.54
N SER A 421 -13.24 -16.01 -9.10
CA SER A 421 -14.15 -17.15 -9.26
C SER A 421 -14.23 -17.94 -7.96
N ILE A 422 -15.25 -18.75 -7.81
CA ILE A 422 -15.47 -19.62 -6.66
C ILE A 422 -15.20 -21.07 -7.08
N PHE A 423 -14.45 -21.79 -6.28
CA PHE A 423 -14.08 -23.18 -6.55
C PHE A 423 -14.46 -24.09 -5.39
N ASP A 424 -14.85 -25.31 -5.71
CA ASP A 424 -15.01 -26.38 -4.73
C ASP A 424 -13.62 -26.74 -4.15
N PRO A 425 -13.43 -26.67 -2.83
CA PRO A 425 -12.11 -26.93 -2.22
C PRO A 425 -11.69 -28.41 -2.31
N LYS A 426 -12.61 -29.34 -2.61
CA LYS A 426 -12.34 -30.79 -2.69
C LYS A 426 -12.05 -31.22 -4.12
N THR A 427 -12.89 -30.80 -5.07
CA THR A 427 -12.75 -31.19 -6.49
C THR A 427 -11.84 -30.26 -7.26
N CYS A 428 -11.60 -29.03 -6.76
CA CYS A 428 -10.88 -27.96 -7.47
C CYS A 428 -11.57 -27.56 -8.79
N GLU A 429 -12.87 -27.76 -8.91
CA GLU A 429 -13.66 -27.32 -10.05
C GLU A 429 -14.30 -25.96 -9.77
N GLU A 430 -14.45 -25.12 -10.79
CA GLU A 430 -15.14 -23.85 -10.66
C GLU A 430 -16.63 -24.09 -10.44
N LEU A 431 -17.18 -23.41 -9.43
CA LEU A 431 -18.60 -23.45 -9.08
C LEU A 431 -19.39 -22.39 -9.86
N ARG A 432 -20.68 -22.66 -10.04
CA ARG A 432 -21.59 -21.73 -10.69
C ARG A 432 -21.94 -20.55 -9.77
N TYR A 433 -22.53 -19.51 -10.35
CA TYR A 433 -23.08 -18.41 -9.56
C TYR A 433 -24.01 -18.93 -8.45
N PHE A 434 -23.91 -18.29 -7.29
CA PHE A 434 -24.68 -18.59 -6.06
C PHE A 434 -24.29 -19.88 -5.33
N GLU A 435 -23.29 -20.61 -5.81
CA GLU A 435 -22.70 -21.73 -5.07
C GLU A 435 -21.59 -21.25 -4.15
N GLU A 436 -21.40 -21.93 -3.02
CA GLU A 436 -20.44 -21.58 -1.98
C GLU A 436 -19.15 -22.38 -2.12
N GLY A 437 -18.01 -21.72 -2.02
CA GLY A 437 -16.70 -22.37 -2.09
C GLY A 437 -15.54 -21.43 -1.74
N GLU A 438 -14.34 -21.79 -2.17
CA GLU A 438 -13.13 -20.98 -2.01
C GLU A 438 -13.03 -19.90 -3.08
N ILE A 439 -12.65 -18.69 -2.66
CA ILE A 439 -12.36 -17.60 -3.60
C ILE A 439 -11.01 -17.87 -4.26
N CYS A 440 -11.01 -17.98 -5.58
CA CYS A 440 -9.82 -18.08 -6.41
C CYS A 440 -9.65 -16.80 -7.23
N VAL A 441 -8.43 -16.28 -7.25
CA VAL A 441 -8.09 -15.06 -7.99
C VAL A 441 -6.99 -15.35 -9.00
N SER A 442 -7.17 -14.86 -10.22
CA SER A 442 -6.15 -14.83 -11.26
C SER A 442 -5.97 -13.39 -11.73
N GLY A 443 -4.75 -12.93 -11.92
CA GLY A 443 -4.47 -11.57 -12.37
C GLY A 443 -3.01 -11.16 -12.21
N PRO A 444 -2.67 -9.95 -12.67
CA PRO A 444 -1.31 -9.46 -12.72
C PRO A 444 -0.72 -9.02 -11.38
N SER A 445 -1.59 -8.77 -10.39
CA SER A 445 -1.21 -8.31 -9.04
C SER A 445 -0.92 -9.45 -8.07
N ILE A 446 -0.99 -10.72 -8.51
CA ILE A 446 -0.72 -11.88 -7.66
C ILE A 446 0.77 -11.94 -7.33
N MET A 447 1.10 -12.13 -6.05
CA MET A 447 2.46 -12.30 -5.54
C MET A 447 3.30 -13.26 -6.38
N VAL A 448 4.61 -13.06 -6.36
CA VAL A 448 5.56 -14.00 -6.98
C VAL A 448 5.61 -15.29 -6.18
N GLU A 449 5.81 -15.17 -4.85
CA GLU A 449 5.89 -16.32 -3.93
C GLU A 449 5.65 -15.90 -2.48
N LYS A 450 5.46 -16.92 -1.63
CA LYS A 450 5.57 -16.79 -0.16
C LYS A 450 6.93 -17.31 0.28
N LEU A 451 7.62 -16.55 1.11
CA LEU A 451 8.83 -17.05 1.76
C LEU A 451 8.45 -18.26 2.62
N LYS A 452 9.10 -19.39 2.36
CA LYS A 452 8.91 -20.61 3.15
C LYS A 452 9.67 -20.42 4.44
N ILE A 453 8.98 -20.54 5.57
CA ILE A 453 9.63 -20.65 6.87
C ILE A 453 10.38 -21.97 6.86
N ALA A 454 11.70 -21.93 6.88
CA ALA A 454 12.50 -23.09 7.22
C ALA A 454 12.31 -23.33 8.72
N LEU A 455 11.41 -24.24 9.06
CA LEU A 455 11.38 -24.82 10.41
C LEU A 455 12.66 -25.65 10.55
N SER A 456 13.72 -25.07 11.12
CA SER A 456 14.90 -25.80 11.60
C SER A 456 14.62 -26.46 12.93
#